data_eea6234b681e3f1e0974e44ffdbcb73f
#
_entry.id   eea6234b681e3f1e0974e44ffdbcb73f
#
_cell.length_a   1.000
_cell.length_b   1.000
_cell.length_c   1.000
_cell.angle_alpha   90.00
_cell.angle_beta   90.00
_cell.angle_gamma   90.00
#
_symmetry.space_group_name_H-M   'P 1'
#
loop_
_entity.id
_entity.type
_entity.pdbx_description
1 polymer ?
#
loop_
_entity_poly.entity_id
_entity_poly.type
_entity_poly.pdbx_seq_one_letter_code
_entity_poly.pdbx_strand_id
1 'polypeptide(L)'
;MTPQCRLTFTPTPEELVEVMSFHAGRETKTPIYSFGQGCEGDPLMNPDLLVESVRLFRSRGGVGTVNCNTNASRTEAVERLAQAGLSSIRVSLNSARPEVYERYYRPHGYSFDDVRRSIAVARKNGLWVSLNLLFFPGVTDSEGELEALARLVGENGVSMIQWRNLNIDPEWYLGLMRGIDHGPIMGLSLFMKRLKKLCPWLRFGYFNPYVGEKAELTAPLPGQWQMPDLSVADAPLAGPASEEAAGEADAEAGA
;
A
#
# COMPACT_ATOMS: atom_id res chain seq x y z
N MET A 1 8.69 22.52 8.76
CA MET A 1 7.62 23.46 8.37
C MET A 1 7.21 23.11 6.95
N THR A 2 5.93 22.90 6.71
CA THR A 2 5.42 22.71 5.35
C THR A 2 5.30 24.08 4.68
N PRO A 3 5.67 24.22 3.40
CA PRO A 3 5.58 25.50 2.69
C PRO A 3 4.15 25.94 2.36
N GLN A 4 3.15 25.10 2.66
CA GLN A 4 1.75 25.34 2.36
C GLN A 4 1.00 25.81 3.63
N CYS A 5 0.17 26.83 3.48
CA CYS A 5 -0.74 27.23 4.53
C CYS A 5 -1.80 26.15 4.73
N ARG A 6 -1.97 25.68 5.95
CA ARG A 6 -3.05 24.78 6.31
C ARG A 6 -4.38 25.51 6.30
N LEU A 7 -5.45 24.79 6.00
CA LEU A 7 -6.79 25.30 6.21
C LEU A 7 -7.00 25.66 7.69
N THR A 8 -7.59 26.81 7.93
CA THR A 8 -7.91 27.29 9.29
C THR A 8 -9.30 26.84 9.77
N PHE A 9 -10.00 26.10 8.95
CA PHE A 9 -11.33 25.55 9.23
C PHE A 9 -11.38 24.06 8.85
N THR A 10 -12.35 23.35 9.40
CA THR A 10 -12.68 21.98 8.99
C THR A 10 -13.78 22.06 7.94
N PRO A 11 -13.58 21.50 6.72
CA PRO A 11 -14.63 21.48 5.70
C PRO A 11 -15.81 20.60 6.15
N THR A 12 -16.99 20.87 5.59
CA THR A 12 -18.16 20.02 5.75
C THR A 12 -18.09 18.81 4.78
N PRO A 13 -18.87 17.74 5.02
CA PRO A 13 -19.00 16.63 4.08
C PRO A 13 -19.49 17.10 2.70
N GLU A 14 -20.42 18.06 2.67
CA GLU A 14 -20.99 18.63 1.44
C GLU A 14 -19.92 19.34 0.61
N GLU A 15 -19.06 20.14 1.23
CA GLU A 15 -17.95 20.84 0.56
C GLU A 15 -16.95 19.85 -0.03
N LEU A 16 -16.63 18.77 0.69
CA LEU A 16 -15.76 17.71 0.17
C LEU A 16 -16.40 16.99 -1.02
N VAL A 17 -17.68 16.67 -0.94
CA VAL A 17 -18.43 16.02 -2.04
C VAL A 17 -18.55 16.95 -3.24
N GLU A 18 -18.71 18.27 -3.05
CA GLU A 18 -18.72 19.24 -4.15
C GLU A 18 -17.39 19.18 -4.94
N VAL A 19 -16.24 19.19 -4.25
CA VAL A 19 -14.92 19.07 -4.88
C VAL A 19 -14.76 17.73 -5.61
N MET A 20 -15.18 16.63 -4.98
CA MET A 20 -15.13 15.30 -5.61
C MET A 20 -16.02 15.25 -6.86
N SER A 21 -17.23 15.80 -6.80
CA SER A 21 -18.16 15.84 -7.94
C SER A 21 -17.65 16.71 -9.07
N PHE A 22 -17.03 17.83 -8.75
CA PHE A 22 -16.39 18.69 -9.75
C PHE A 22 -15.24 17.96 -10.50
N HIS A 23 -14.44 17.18 -9.76
CA HIS A 23 -13.41 16.35 -10.37
C HIS A 23 -14.01 15.25 -11.25
N ALA A 24 -15.05 14.56 -10.77
CA ALA A 24 -15.77 13.54 -11.54
C ALA A 24 -16.33 14.07 -12.87
N GLY A 25 -16.82 15.30 -12.91
CA GLY A 25 -17.32 15.94 -14.13
C GLY A 25 -16.24 16.21 -15.19
N ARG A 26 -14.97 16.22 -14.78
CA ARG A 26 -13.82 16.49 -15.67
C ARG A 26 -13.03 15.23 -16.04
N GLU A 27 -12.79 14.36 -15.07
CA GLU A 27 -12.15 13.06 -15.29
C GLU A 27 -13.23 11.97 -15.31
N THR A 28 -13.65 11.60 -16.50
CA THR A 28 -14.77 10.66 -16.70
C THR A 28 -14.35 9.21 -16.84
N LYS A 29 -13.05 8.93 -17.10
CA LYS A 29 -12.57 7.56 -17.35
C LYS A 29 -12.09 6.87 -16.07
N THR A 30 -11.20 7.52 -15.33
CA THR A 30 -10.52 6.92 -14.18
C THR A 30 -10.41 7.89 -12.99
N PRO A 31 -11.52 8.43 -12.49
CA PRO A 31 -11.45 9.40 -11.41
C PRO A 31 -10.95 8.76 -10.11
N ILE A 32 -9.94 9.40 -9.50
CA ILE A 32 -9.34 9.00 -8.23
C ILE A 32 -9.43 10.17 -7.26
N TYR A 33 -10.01 9.92 -6.11
CA TYR A 33 -10.12 10.86 -5.00
C TYR A 33 -9.26 10.34 -3.86
N SER A 34 -8.35 11.15 -3.35
CA SER A 34 -7.41 10.68 -2.33
C SER A 34 -7.39 11.61 -1.13
N PHE A 35 -7.77 11.09 0.02
CA PHE A 35 -7.59 11.73 1.30
C PHE A 35 -6.19 11.48 1.85
N GLY A 36 -5.63 12.46 2.52
CA GLY A 36 -4.33 12.39 3.20
C GLY A 36 -3.13 12.66 2.29
N GLN A 37 -2.40 13.70 2.66
CA GLN A 37 -1.05 13.97 2.17
C GLN A 37 -0.11 14.01 3.37
N GLY A 38 1.12 13.52 3.21
CA GLY A 38 2.05 13.37 4.32
C GLY A 38 2.40 14.66 5.08
N CYS A 39 2.14 15.84 4.49
CA CYS A 39 2.37 17.14 5.12
C CYS A 39 1.15 17.70 5.88
N GLU A 40 -0.05 17.12 5.69
CA GLU A 40 -1.29 17.65 6.26
C GLU A 40 -1.74 16.93 7.55
N GLY A 41 -1.04 15.89 7.94
CA GLY A 41 -1.43 15.00 9.03
C GLY A 41 -2.20 13.79 8.53
N ASP A 42 -2.54 12.89 9.46
CA ASP A 42 -3.25 11.67 9.11
C ASP A 42 -4.77 11.92 9.03
N PRO A 43 -5.44 11.55 7.93
CA PRO A 43 -6.88 11.77 7.77
C PRO A 43 -7.73 11.01 8.80
N LEU A 44 -7.24 9.90 9.36
CA LEU A 44 -7.94 9.19 10.43
C LEU A 44 -8.00 9.95 11.76
N MET A 45 -7.41 11.14 11.84
CA MET A 45 -7.61 12.04 12.99
C MET A 45 -9.02 12.66 13.01
N ASN A 46 -9.69 12.73 11.86
CA ASN A 46 -11.10 13.13 11.75
C ASN A 46 -11.90 12.09 10.95
N PRO A 47 -12.09 10.88 11.50
CA PRO A 47 -12.69 9.77 10.76
C PRO A 47 -14.17 10.01 10.45
N ASP A 48 -14.92 10.72 11.29
CA ASP A 48 -16.35 10.98 11.11
C ASP A 48 -16.60 11.81 9.85
N LEU A 49 -15.84 12.88 9.67
CA LEU A 49 -15.88 13.69 8.46
C LEU A 49 -15.65 12.85 7.20
N LEU A 50 -14.62 12.01 7.21
CA LEU A 50 -14.30 11.19 6.04
C LEU A 50 -15.37 10.14 5.75
N VAL A 51 -15.85 9.45 6.77
CA VAL A 51 -16.92 8.44 6.66
C VAL A 51 -18.17 9.06 6.07
N GLU A 52 -18.58 10.22 6.59
CA GLU A 52 -19.77 10.92 6.14
C GLU A 52 -19.63 11.44 4.71
N SER A 53 -18.46 12.01 4.36
CA SER A 53 -18.16 12.47 3.01
C SER A 53 -18.17 11.33 1.98
N VAL A 54 -17.54 10.20 2.30
CA VAL A 54 -17.51 9.03 1.39
C VAL A 54 -18.91 8.47 1.21
N ARG A 55 -19.68 8.32 2.30
CA ARG A 55 -21.08 7.85 2.25
C ARG A 55 -21.95 8.78 1.42
N LEU A 56 -21.87 10.08 1.67
CA LEU A 56 -22.63 11.08 0.94
C LEU A 56 -22.28 11.10 -0.56
N PHE A 57 -20.99 11.02 -0.90
CA PHE A 57 -20.53 10.92 -2.29
C PHE A 57 -21.12 9.69 -2.99
N ARG A 58 -21.03 8.51 -2.35
CA ARG A 58 -21.58 7.27 -2.93
C ARG A 58 -23.10 7.29 -3.04
N SER A 59 -23.81 7.83 -2.04
CA SER A 59 -25.28 7.94 -2.09
C SER A 59 -25.78 8.87 -3.20
N ARG A 60 -24.97 9.82 -3.66
CA ARG A 60 -25.25 10.69 -4.80
C ARG A 60 -24.83 10.11 -6.16
N GLY A 61 -24.49 8.81 -6.21
CA GLY A 61 -24.04 8.14 -7.44
C GLY A 61 -22.58 8.41 -7.81
N GLY A 62 -21.76 8.86 -6.85
CA GLY A 62 -20.34 9.10 -7.07
C GLY A 62 -19.61 7.82 -7.45
N VAL A 63 -18.93 7.83 -8.61
CA VAL A 63 -18.17 6.71 -9.17
C VAL A 63 -16.67 6.91 -9.03
N GLY A 64 -15.89 5.87 -9.28
CA GLY A 64 -14.42 5.91 -9.27
C GLY A 64 -13.79 5.47 -7.96
N THR A 65 -12.48 5.60 -7.89
CA THR A 65 -11.67 5.15 -6.75
C THR A 65 -11.61 6.22 -5.67
N VAL A 66 -12.12 5.91 -4.49
CA VAL A 66 -11.90 6.73 -3.28
C VAL A 66 -10.82 6.05 -2.45
N ASN A 67 -9.74 6.76 -2.21
CA ASN A 67 -8.54 6.27 -1.52
C ASN A 67 -8.24 7.06 -0.24
N CYS A 68 -7.66 6.40 0.76
CA CYS A 68 -7.13 7.03 1.96
C CYS A 68 -5.65 6.70 2.15
N ASN A 69 -4.80 7.74 2.19
CA ASN A 69 -3.38 7.59 2.57
C ASN A 69 -3.28 7.82 4.08
N THR A 70 -2.77 6.86 4.83
CA THR A 70 -2.82 6.88 6.28
C THR A 70 -1.69 6.05 6.91
N ASN A 71 -1.40 6.28 8.18
CA ASN A 71 -0.60 5.38 8.99
C ASN A 71 -1.39 4.14 9.47
N ALA A 72 -2.70 4.08 9.17
CA ALA A 72 -3.61 3.00 9.53
C ALA A 72 -3.68 2.69 11.03
N SER A 73 -3.46 3.69 11.89
CA SER A 73 -3.40 3.53 13.35
C SER A 73 -4.76 3.25 14.01
N ARG A 74 -5.89 3.46 13.29
CA ARG A 74 -7.25 3.38 13.84
C ARG A 74 -8.08 2.36 13.07
N THR A 75 -8.04 1.11 13.53
CA THR A 75 -8.69 -0.03 12.86
C THR A 75 -10.20 0.16 12.68
N GLU A 76 -10.90 0.64 13.70
CA GLU A 76 -12.34 0.92 13.62
C GLU A 76 -12.68 1.99 12.56
N ALA A 77 -11.86 3.03 12.47
CA ALA A 77 -12.05 4.07 11.46
C ALA A 77 -11.87 3.51 10.03
N VAL A 78 -10.88 2.63 9.83
CA VAL A 78 -10.68 1.94 8.54
C VAL A 78 -11.87 1.08 8.17
N GLU A 79 -12.44 0.34 9.13
CA GLU A 79 -13.63 -0.48 8.91
C GLU A 79 -14.84 0.37 8.52
N ARG A 80 -15.11 1.44 9.26
CA ARG A 80 -16.20 2.37 8.97
C ARG A 80 -16.07 3.03 7.59
N LEU A 81 -14.86 3.40 7.19
CA LEU A 81 -14.56 3.92 5.85
C LEU A 81 -14.82 2.89 4.76
N ALA A 82 -14.44 1.64 4.96
CA ALA A 82 -14.71 0.56 4.03
C ALA A 82 -16.23 0.37 3.84
N GLN A 83 -17.00 0.35 4.95
CA GLN A 83 -18.46 0.26 4.92
C GLN A 83 -19.13 1.49 4.28
N ALA A 84 -18.47 2.65 4.34
CA ALA A 84 -18.97 3.86 3.68
C ALA A 84 -18.75 3.89 2.16
N GLY A 85 -17.92 2.98 1.61
CA GLY A 85 -17.64 2.88 0.18
C GLY A 85 -16.24 3.37 -0.25
N LEU A 86 -15.27 3.37 0.68
CA LEU A 86 -13.85 3.51 0.34
C LEU A 86 -13.44 2.37 -0.61
N SER A 87 -12.57 2.64 -1.58
CA SER A 87 -12.09 1.63 -2.56
C SER A 87 -10.71 1.09 -2.21
N SER A 88 -9.87 1.93 -1.64
CA SER A 88 -8.47 1.59 -1.37
C SER A 88 -7.89 2.34 -0.17
N ILE A 89 -6.88 1.73 0.44
CA ILE A 89 -5.99 2.42 1.39
C ILE A 89 -4.54 2.30 0.95
N ARG A 90 -3.75 3.31 1.28
CA ARG A 90 -2.29 3.28 1.15
C ARG A 90 -1.66 3.56 2.51
N VAL A 91 -1.03 2.53 3.06
CA VAL A 91 -0.47 2.54 4.41
C VAL A 91 0.99 2.93 4.38
N SER A 92 1.37 3.95 5.14
CA SER A 92 2.76 4.40 5.24
C SER A 92 3.53 3.58 6.28
N LEU A 93 4.63 2.96 5.84
CA LEU A 93 5.53 2.17 6.68
C LEU A 93 6.99 2.50 6.35
N ASN A 94 7.88 2.33 7.34
CA ASN A 94 9.34 2.28 7.12
C ASN A 94 9.87 0.85 7.21
N SER A 95 9.14 -0.04 7.85
CA SER A 95 9.52 -1.44 8.06
C SER A 95 8.29 -2.27 8.46
N ALA A 96 8.32 -3.57 8.16
CA ALA A 96 7.38 -4.56 8.66
C ALA A 96 7.82 -5.19 9.99
N ARG A 97 8.99 -4.85 10.48
CA ARG A 97 9.51 -5.29 11.79
C ARG A 97 9.05 -4.33 12.88
N PRO A 98 8.32 -4.80 13.91
CA PRO A 98 7.79 -3.94 14.98
C PRO A 98 8.85 -3.04 15.63
N GLU A 99 10.02 -3.61 15.95
CA GLU A 99 11.09 -2.88 16.62
C GLU A 99 11.70 -1.75 15.77
N VAL A 100 11.73 -1.91 14.42
CA VAL A 100 12.20 -0.89 13.49
C VAL A 100 11.11 0.18 13.28
N TYR A 101 9.85 -0.26 13.13
CA TYR A 101 8.70 0.61 13.01
C TYR A 101 8.56 1.54 14.22
N GLU A 102 8.58 0.97 15.42
CA GLU A 102 8.37 1.69 16.66
C GLU A 102 9.47 2.72 16.96
N ARG A 103 10.72 2.40 16.64
CA ARG A 103 11.83 3.36 16.79
C ARG A 103 11.68 4.58 15.89
N TYR A 104 11.16 4.41 14.69
CA TYR A 104 10.97 5.50 13.73
C TYR A 104 9.68 6.28 14.00
N TYR A 105 8.53 5.59 14.01
CA TYR A 105 7.23 6.23 14.17
C TYR A 105 6.92 6.65 15.59
N ARG A 106 7.50 6.00 16.59
CA ARG A 106 7.24 6.24 18.03
C ARG A 106 5.74 6.33 18.30
N PRO A 107 4.97 5.26 18.02
CA PRO A 107 3.54 5.28 18.11
C PRO A 107 3.08 5.66 19.52
N HIS A 108 2.07 6.53 19.59
CA HIS A 108 1.44 6.94 20.83
C HIS A 108 -0.06 6.69 20.76
N GLY A 109 -0.59 5.88 21.68
CA GLY A 109 -1.99 5.49 21.70
C GLY A 109 -2.39 4.43 20.66
N TYR A 110 -1.43 3.83 19.97
CA TYR A 110 -1.59 2.69 19.06
C TYR A 110 -0.28 1.90 18.98
N SER A 111 -0.32 0.73 18.38
CA SER A 111 0.84 -0.16 18.16
C SER A 111 0.97 -0.54 16.69
N PHE A 112 2.08 -1.20 16.33
CA PHE A 112 2.22 -1.79 15.00
C PHE A 112 1.17 -2.89 14.72
N ASP A 113 0.72 -3.59 15.76
CA ASP A 113 -0.36 -4.58 15.61
C ASP A 113 -1.71 -3.94 15.25
N ASP A 114 -1.97 -2.71 15.67
CA ASP A 114 -3.15 -1.97 15.22
C ASP A 114 -3.08 -1.67 13.72
N VAL A 115 -1.89 -1.33 13.22
CA VAL A 115 -1.65 -1.13 11.78
C VAL A 115 -1.87 -2.43 11.00
N ARG A 116 -1.34 -3.56 11.48
CA ARG A 116 -1.56 -4.89 10.87
C ARG A 116 -3.04 -5.25 10.85
N ARG A 117 -3.75 -5.05 11.95
CA ARG A 117 -5.20 -5.28 12.03
C ARG A 117 -5.97 -4.41 11.05
N SER A 118 -5.59 -3.15 10.92
CA SER A 118 -6.22 -2.22 9.96
C SER A 118 -6.05 -2.68 8.51
N ILE A 119 -4.86 -3.16 8.14
CA ILE A 119 -4.59 -3.75 6.82
C ILE A 119 -5.48 -4.98 6.59
N ALA A 120 -5.55 -5.89 7.56
CA ALA A 120 -6.37 -7.10 7.48
C ALA A 120 -7.87 -6.77 7.36
N VAL A 121 -8.36 -5.80 8.16
CA VAL A 121 -9.76 -5.35 8.13
C VAL A 121 -10.08 -4.69 6.78
N ALA A 122 -9.21 -3.83 6.27
CA ALA A 122 -9.37 -3.23 4.95
C ALA A 122 -9.52 -4.32 3.87
N ARG A 123 -8.62 -5.30 3.87
CA ARG A 123 -8.63 -6.39 2.90
C ARG A 123 -9.89 -7.27 3.03
N LYS A 124 -10.32 -7.61 4.24
CA LYS A 124 -11.56 -8.38 4.50
C LYS A 124 -12.81 -7.66 3.98
N ASN A 125 -12.82 -6.34 4.03
CA ASN A 125 -13.91 -5.50 3.50
C ASN A 125 -13.76 -5.19 1.99
N GLY A 126 -12.86 -5.87 1.28
CA GLY A 126 -12.74 -5.75 -0.18
C GLY A 126 -11.94 -4.56 -0.67
N LEU A 127 -11.21 -3.84 0.19
CA LEU A 127 -10.37 -2.72 -0.23
C LEU A 127 -9.10 -3.22 -0.91
N TRP A 128 -8.66 -2.46 -1.91
CA TRP A 128 -7.28 -2.55 -2.38
C TRP A 128 -6.33 -1.97 -1.33
N VAL A 129 -5.34 -2.75 -0.92
CA VAL A 129 -4.34 -2.32 0.05
C VAL A 129 -2.99 -2.14 -0.61
N SER A 130 -2.45 -0.93 -0.50
CA SER A 130 -1.07 -0.60 -0.92
C SER A 130 -0.24 -0.22 0.30
N LEU A 131 1.06 -0.53 0.25
CA LEU A 131 2.04 0.02 1.19
C LEU A 131 2.81 1.15 0.49
N ASN A 132 2.98 2.28 1.19
CA ASN A 132 3.96 3.30 0.88
C ASN A 132 5.17 3.03 1.77
N LEU A 133 6.09 2.18 1.27
CA LEU A 133 7.23 1.71 2.06
C LEU A 133 8.42 2.64 1.89
N LEU A 134 8.83 3.24 3.01
CA LEU A 134 9.96 4.15 3.08
C LEU A 134 11.25 3.33 3.16
N PHE A 135 11.95 3.27 2.04
CA PHE A 135 13.17 2.49 1.89
C PHE A 135 14.40 3.23 2.41
N PHE A 136 15.20 2.53 3.21
CA PHE A 136 16.52 2.98 3.65
C PHE A 136 17.54 1.86 3.44
N PRO A 137 18.59 2.06 2.59
CA PRO A 137 19.60 1.04 2.32
C PRO A 137 20.30 0.57 3.61
N GLY A 138 20.54 -0.74 3.72
CA GLY A 138 21.16 -1.33 4.90
C GLY A 138 20.20 -1.61 6.06
N VAL A 139 18.93 -1.23 5.95
CA VAL A 139 17.88 -1.55 6.92
C VAL A 139 16.73 -2.28 6.23
N THR A 140 16.13 -1.63 5.22
CA THR A 140 14.92 -2.14 4.56
C THR A 140 15.21 -3.28 3.57
N ASP A 141 16.44 -3.44 3.10
CA ASP A 141 16.89 -4.50 2.19
C ASP A 141 17.61 -5.66 2.89
N SER A 142 17.29 -5.85 4.15
CA SER A 142 17.85 -6.92 4.99
C SER A 142 17.03 -8.21 4.93
N GLU A 143 17.63 -9.32 5.30
CA GLU A 143 16.95 -10.62 5.35
C GLU A 143 15.83 -10.65 6.38
N GLY A 144 16.06 -10.05 7.56
CA GLY A 144 15.01 -9.93 8.59
C GLY A 144 13.82 -9.10 8.12
N GLU A 145 14.05 -8.04 7.33
CA GLU A 145 12.95 -7.26 6.75
C GLU A 145 12.22 -8.05 5.64
N LEU A 146 12.94 -8.83 4.82
CA LEU A 146 12.32 -9.65 3.78
C LEU A 146 11.31 -10.63 4.37
N GLU A 147 11.69 -11.34 5.44
CA GLU A 147 10.79 -12.27 6.12
C GLU A 147 9.59 -11.55 6.73
N ALA A 148 9.82 -10.48 7.48
CA ALA A 148 8.76 -9.71 8.12
C ALA A 148 7.80 -9.10 7.10
N LEU A 149 8.32 -8.55 6.00
CA LEU A 149 7.50 -7.94 4.96
C LEU A 149 6.71 -8.99 4.17
N ALA A 150 7.30 -10.14 3.86
CA ALA A 150 6.58 -11.23 3.20
C ALA A 150 5.42 -11.73 4.08
N ARG A 151 5.62 -11.86 5.39
CA ARG A 151 4.55 -12.18 6.34
C ARG A 151 3.46 -11.11 6.36
N LEU A 152 3.84 -9.83 6.49
CA LEU A 152 2.87 -8.73 6.49
C LEU A 152 2.03 -8.72 5.21
N VAL A 153 2.68 -8.86 4.07
CA VAL A 153 2.04 -8.85 2.74
C VAL A 153 1.12 -10.06 2.57
N GLY A 154 1.58 -11.26 2.90
CA GLY A 154 0.85 -12.49 2.70
C GLY A 154 -0.30 -12.68 3.67
N GLU A 155 -0.03 -12.56 4.97
CA GLU A 155 -1.04 -12.77 6.02
C GLU A 155 -2.18 -11.76 5.99
N ASN A 156 -1.92 -10.53 5.51
CA ASN A 156 -2.91 -9.46 5.51
C ASN A 156 -3.41 -9.07 4.11
N GLY A 157 -2.95 -9.74 3.06
CA GLY A 157 -3.47 -9.59 1.70
C GLY A 157 -3.13 -8.25 1.04
N VAL A 158 -1.91 -7.76 1.23
CA VAL A 158 -1.42 -6.54 0.55
C VAL A 158 -1.31 -6.79 -0.95
N SER A 159 -1.80 -5.85 -1.76
CA SER A 159 -1.86 -5.96 -3.22
C SER A 159 -0.67 -5.28 -3.92
N MET A 160 -0.13 -4.21 -3.34
CA MET A 160 0.92 -3.42 -3.97
C MET A 160 1.88 -2.80 -2.96
N ILE A 161 3.13 -2.63 -3.36
CA ILE A 161 4.11 -1.80 -2.64
C ILE A 161 4.59 -0.70 -3.58
N GLN A 162 4.55 0.54 -3.08
CA GLN A 162 5.27 1.69 -3.62
C GLN A 162 6.54 1.88 -2.79
N TRP A 163 7.69 1.77 -3.43
CA TRP A 163 8.97 2.04 -2.81
C TRP A 163 9.27 3.54 -2.85
N ARG A 164 9.61 4.12 -1.72
CA ARG A 164 9.98 5.53 -1.61
C ARG A 164 11.26 5.66 -0.80
N ASN A 165 12.19 6.47 -1.28
CA ASN A 165 13.34 6.79 -0.47
C ASN A 165 12.92 7.45 0.85
N LEU A 166 13.47 6.98 1.96
CA LEU A 166 13.33 7.64 3.24
C LEU A 166 14.32 8.81 3.27
N ASN A 167 13.81 10.01 2.98
CA ASN A 167 14.59 11.25 3.02
C ASN A 167 14.74 11.70 4.47
N ILE A 168 15.83 11.30 5.09
CA ILE A 168 16.14 11.57 6.49
C ILE A 168 17.66 11.71 6.63
N ASP A 169 18.10 12.34 7.71
CA ASP A 169 19.52 12.32 8.08
C ASP A 169 19.98 10.87 8.33
N PRO A 170 20.96 10.37 7.56
CA PRO A 170 21.36 8.96 7.64
C PRO A 170 22.00 8.61 8.99
N GLU A 171 22.80 9.48 9.55
CA GLU A 171 23.50 9.23 10.82
C GLU A 171 22.50 9.15 11.97
N TRP A 172 21.54 10.07 11.97
CA TRP A 172 20.46 10.07 12.95
C TRP A 172 19.61 8.79 12.84
N TYR A 173 19.21 8.40 11.62
CA TYR A 173 18.39 7.20 11.41
C TYR A 173 19.13 5.92 11.81
N LEU A 174 20.39 5.76 11.40
CA LEU A 174 21.23 4.63 11.82
C LEU A 174 21.47 4.62 13.32
N GLY A 175 21.59 5.80 13.93
CA GLY A 175 21.66 5.96 15.39
C GLY A 175 20.41 5.41 16.09
N LEU A 176 19.21 5.65 15.53
CA LEU A 176 17.96 5.08 16.04
C LEU A 176 17.93 3.54 15.91
N MET A 177 18.49 2.99 14.84
CA MET A 177 18.47 1.55 14.56
C MET A 177 19.59 0.79 15.30
N ARG A 178 20.44 1.47 16.06
CA ARG A 178 21.58 0.84 16.77
C ARG A 178 21.10 -0.27 17.70
N GLY A 179 21.77 -1.43 17.57
CA GLY A 179 21.48 -2.61 18.40
C GLY A 179 20.31 -3.47 17.90
N ILE A 180 19.71 -3.13 16.75
CA ILE A 180 18.81 -4.03 16.04
C ILE A 180 19.67 -4.89 15.10
N ASP A 181 19.53 -6.20 15.19
CA ASP A 181 20.12 -7.11 14.20
C ASP A 181 19.22 -7.12 12.94
N HIS A 182 19.78 -6.67 11.83
CA HIS A 182 19.09 -6.67 10.54
C HIS A 182 19.36 -7.95 9.74
N GLY A 183 20.37 -8.73 10.12
CA GLY A 183 20.87 -9.85 9.33
C GLY A 183 21.59 -9.39 8.04
N PRO A 184 21.85 -10.32 7.10
CA PRO A 184 22.50 -10.01 5.84
C PRO A 184 21.75 -8.97 5.01
N ILE A 185 22.49 -8.06 4.39
CA ILE A 185 21.97 -7.03 3.48
C ILE A 185 22.13 -7.52 2.04
N MET A 186 21.08 -7.47 1.26
CA MET A 186 21.07 -8.04 -0.09
C MET A 186 20.91 -7.02 -1.22
N GLY A 187 20.60 -5.78 -0.89
CA GLY A 187 20.29 -4.73 -1.85
C GLY A 187 18.87 -4.82 -2.43
N LEU A 188 18.31 -3.67 -2.79
CA LEU A 188 16.90 -3.53 -3.20
C LEU A 188 16.51 -4.46 -4.36
N SER A 189 17.37 -4.60 -5.37
CA SER A 189 17.05 -5.39 -6.56
C SER A 189 16.82 -6.87 -6.24
N LEU A 190 17.71 -7.47 -5.44
CA LEU A 190 17.55 -8.86 -5.00
C LEU A 190 16.40 -9.01 -4.03
N PHE A 191 16.25 -8.08 -3.09
CA PHE A 191 15.14 -8.03 -2.15
C PHE A 191 13.79 -8.07 -2.87
N MET A 192 13.57 -7.19 -3.84
CA MET A 192 12.33 -7.15 -4.62
C MET A 192 12.08 -8.46 -5.38
N LYS A 193 13.12 -9.06 -5.97
CA LYS A 193 13.00 -10.35 -6.67
C LYS A 193 12.59 -11.46 -5.71
N ARG A 194 13.23 -11.55 -4.55
CA ARG A 194 12.91 -12.56 -3.53
C ARG A 194 11.48 -12.35 -2.97
N LEU A 195 11.12 -11.13 -2.64
CA LEU A 195 9.78 -10.80 -2.16
C LEU A 195 8.69 -11.16 -3.19
N LYS A 196 8.96 -10.91 -4.48
CA LYS A 196 8.03 -11.29 -5.56
C LYS A 196 7.84 -12.80 -5.70
N LYS A 197 8.86 -13.59 -5.41
CA LYS A 197 8.74 -15.06 -5.40
C LYS A 197 7.92 -15.55 -4.21
N LEU A 198 8.11 -14.96 -3.03
CA LEU A 198 7.34 -15.30 -1.83
C LEU A 198 5.88 -14.86 -1.94
N CYS A 199 5.62 -13.75 -2.64
CA CYS A 199 4.30 -13.17 -2.82
C CYS A 199 4.02 -12.90 -4.32
N PRO A 200 3.69 -13.92 -5.14
CA PRO A 200 3.59 -13.80 -6.60
C PRO A 200 2.54 -12.81 -7.10
N TRP A 201 1.45 -12.61 -6.37
CA TRP A 201 0.40 -11.62 -6.69
C TRP A 201 0.84 -10.17 -6.46
N LEU A 202 1.87 -9.94 -5.60
CA LEU A 202 2.28 -8.61 -5.18
C LEU A 202 2.72 -7.77 -6.38
N ARG A 203 2.20 -6.56 -6.48
CA ARG A 203 2.60 -5.59 -7.51
C ARG A 203 3.58 -4.58 -6.91
N PHE A 204 4.51 -4.11 -7.73
CA PHE A 204 5.30 -2.91 -7.46
C PHE A 204 4.77 -1.80 -8.36
N GLY A 205 4.47 -0.66 -7.78
CA GLY A 205 3.80 0.40 -8.52
C GLY A 205 4.04 1.79 -7.95
N TYR A 206 3.40 2.76 -8.59
CA TYR A 206 3.50 4.17 -8.24
C TYR A 206 2.11 4.73 -7.96
N PHE A 207 2.01 5.62 -6.99
CA PHE A 207 0.77 6.30 -6.59
C PHE A 207 -0.40 5.35 -6.24
N ASN A 208 -1.60 5.90 -6.21
CA ASN A 208 -2.82 5.13 -5.98
C ASN A 208 -3.34 4.66 -7.35
N PRO A 209 -3.46 3.33 -7.58
CA PRO A 209 -4.02 2.83 -8.83
C PRO A 209 -5.51 3.14 -8.90
N TYR A 210 -6.02 3.31 -10.12
CA TYR A 210 -7.45 3.25 -10.34
C TYR A 210 -7.95 1.82 -10.15
N VAL A 211 -8.87 1.62 -9.23
CA VAL A 211 -9.47 0.31 -8.92
C VAL A 211 -10.99 0.33 -9.01
N GLY A 212 -11.55 1.45 -9.50
CA GLY A 212 -12.99 1.63 -9.53
C GLY A 212 -13.62 1.74 -8.13
N GLU A 213 -14.88 1.42 -8.05
CA GLU A 213 -15.61 1.37 -6.77
C GLU A 213 -15.26 0.09 -5.99
N LYS A 214 -15.03 -1.01 -6.71
CA LYS A 214 -14.62 -2.31 -6.17
C LYS A 214 -13.38 -2.81 -6.89
N ALA A 215 -12.34 -3.11 -6.11
CA ALA A 215 -11.09 -3.62 -6.64
C ALA A 215 -11.19 -5.09 -7.04
N GLU A 216 -10.56 -5.45 -8.17
CA GLU A 216 -10.22 -6.85 -8.44
C GLU A 216 -9.01 -7.24 -7.60
N LEU A 217 -9.22 -8.14 -6.65
CA LEU A 217 -8.23 -8.50 -5.65
C LEU A 217 -7.64 -9.88 -5.93
N THR A 218 -6.37 -9.89 -6.34
CA THR A 218 -5.59 -11.13 -6.57
C THR A 218 -4.81 -11.59 -5.34
N ALA A 219 -4.60 -10.71 -4.37
CA ALA A 219 -3.97 -11.05 -3.10
C ALA A 219 -4.86 -11.99 -2.28
N PRO A 220 -4.29 -12.94 -1.52
CA PRO A 220 -5.07 -13.83 -0.66
C PRO A 220 -5.87 -13.04 0.39
N LEU A 221 -6.93 -13.65 0.89
CA LEU A 221 -7.62 -13.09 2.07
C LEU A 221 -6.76 -13.31 3.32
N PRO A 222 -6.89 -12.45 4.33
CA PRO A 222 -6.20 -12.62 5.61
C PRO A 222 -6.43 -14.02 6.19
N GLY A 223 -5.33 -14.69 6.55
CA GLY A 223 -5.33 -16.04 7.09
C GLY A 223 -5.34 -17.18 6.05
N GLN A 224 -5.40 -16.89 4.76
CA GLN A 224 -5.34 -17.91 3.69
C GLN A 224 -3.93 -18.21 3.18
N TRP A 225 -2.99 -17.31 3.42
CA TRP A 225 -1.60 -17.47 2.99
C TRP A 225 -0.74 -18.06 4.11
N GLN A 226 0.18 -18.92 3.71
CA GLN A 226 1.22 -19.46 4.59
C GLN A 226 2.58 -19.08 4.04
N MET A 227 3.49 -18.72 4.93
CA MET A 227 4.86 -18.39 4.56
C MET A 227 5.51 -19.58 3.84
N PRO A 228 5.94 -19.41 2.58
CA PRO A 228 6.75 -20.43 1.92
C PRO A 228 8.11 -20.58 2.61
N ASP A 229 8.79 -21.71 2.38
CA ASP A 229 10.20 -21.84 2.76
C ASP A 229 11.01 -20.72 2.07
N LEU A 230 11.89 -20.06 2.83
CA LEU A 230 12.70 -18.95 2.30
C LEU A 230 13.64 -19.40 1.17
N SER A 231 14.00 -20.67 1.11
CA SER A 231 14.78 -21.24 0.00
C SER A 231 14.08 -21.11 -1.36
N VAL A 232 12.76 -21.03 -1.39
CA VAL A 232 11.98 -20.76 -2.61
C VAL A 232 12.37 -19.40 -3.20
N ALA A 233 12.73 -18.45 -2.36
CA ALA A 233 13.16 -17.13 -2.79
C ALA A 233 14.52 -17.14 -3.49
N ASP A 234 15.35 -18.15 -3.28
CA ASP A 234 16.67 -18.31 -3.88
C ASP A 234 16.64 -19.10 -5.19
N ALA A 235 15.57 -19.85 -5.47
CA ALA A 235 15.42 -20.58 -6.72
C ALA A 235 15.51 -19.64 -7.95
N PRO A 236 16.08 -20.06 -9.10
CA PRO A 236 16.07 -19.26 -10.31
C PRO A 236 14.64 -18.90 -10.72
N LEU A 237 14.44 -17.68 -11.24
CA LEU A 237 13.15 -17.33 -11.85
C LEU A 237 12.94 -18.28 -13.04
N ALA A 238 11.80 -18.94 -13.13
CA ALA A 238 11.39 -19.60 -14.36
C ALA A 238 11.46 -18.57 -15.49
N GLY A 239 12.30 -18.84 -16.49
CA GLY A 239 12.38 -18.00 -17.67
C GLY A 239 11.01 -17.83 -18.32
N PRO A 240 10.77 -16.78 -19.11
CA PRO A 240 9.55 -16.71 -19.91
C PRO A 240 9.47 -18.01 -20.71
N ALA A 241 8.30 -18.67 -20.64
CA ALA A 241 8.02 -19.81 -21.51
C ALA A 241 8.32 -19.35 -22.93
N SER A 242 9.24 -20.03 -23.60
CA SER A 242 9.61 -19.74 -24.97
C SER A 242 8.36 -19.92 -25.85
N GLU A 243 7.75 -18.82 -26.27
CA GLU A 243 6.89 -18.76 -27.43
C GLU A 243 7.79 -18.86 -28.70
N GLU A 244 8.50 -19.98 -28.84
CA GLU A 244 9.14 -20.37 -30.09
C GLU A 244 8.53 -21.71 -30.50
N ALA A 245 7.48 -21.67 -31.30
CA ALA A 245 7.13 -22.66 -32.33
C ALA A 245 5.71 -22.44 -32.89
N ALA A 246 5.49 -21.33 -33.58
CA ALA A 246 4.39 -21.23 -34.55
C ALA A 246 4.67 -20.09 -35.54
N GLY A 247 5.49 -20.34 -36.55
CA GLY A 247 5.75 -19.29 -37.55
C GLY A 247 6.76 -19.66 -38.64
N GLU A 248 6.83 -20.93 -39.06
CA GLU A 248 7.49 -21.28 -40.31
C GLU A 248 6.76 -22.45 -41.00
N ALA A 249 5.66 -22.14 -41.62
CA ALA A 249 5.07 -22.95 -42.70
C ALA A 249 4.03 -22.05 -43.41
N ASP A 250 4.47 -21.33 -44.45
CA ASP A 250 3.70 -20.96 -45.64
C ASP A 250 4.41 -19.83 -46.38
N ALA A 251 5.48 -20.22 -47.09
CA ALA A 251 6.07 -19.40 -48.14
C ALA A 251 6.76 -20.27 -49.18
N GLU A 252 5.98 -21.21 -49.79
CA GLU A 252 6.33 -21.81 -51.08
C GLU A 252 5.06 -22.41 -51.71
N ALA A 253 4.34 -21.59 -52.48
CA ALA A 253 3.54 -22.04 -53.62
C ALA A 253 2.91 -20.84 -54.32
N GLY A 254 3.41 -20.49 -55.50
CA GLY A 254 2.72 -19.54 -56.40
C GLY A 254 3.69 -18.79 -57.31
N ALA A 255 4.12 -19.46 -58.37
CA ALA A 255 4.78 -18.88 -59.53
C ALA A 255 3.96 -17.78 -60.20
#